data_bb3c7accd9d5e3fdf8d64db420e2e02c
#
_entry.id   bb3c7accd9d5e3fdf8d64db420e2e02c
#
_cell.length_a   1.000
_cell.length_b   1.000
_cell.length_c   1.000
_cell.angle_alpha   90.00
_cell.angle_beta   90.00
_cell.angle_gamma   90.00
#
_symmetry.space_group_name_H-M   'P 1'
#
loop_
_entity.id
_entity.type
_entity.pdbx_description
1 polymer ?
#
loop_
_entity_poly.entity_id
_entity_poly.type
_entity_poly.pdbx_seq_one_letter_code
_entity_poly.pdbx_strand_id
1 'polypeptide(L)'
;MDVASIGLTGGMLLIVLGLYCLATKRNMIRLVLAAEIMTNGAIVLLVTFAATPLGMVNPAIVAIAILAIGIGGCVAAIGLAIALQAFRHYKTLDVRELKRLRW
;
A
#
# COMPACT_ATOMS: atom_id res chain seq x y z
N MET A 1 13.70 -21.26 10.42
CA MET A 1 12.98 -19.96 10.35
C MET A 1 11.53 -20.21 10.72
N ASP A 2 11.04 -19.53 11.70
CA ASP A 2 9.64 -19.69 12.11
C ASP A 2 8.72 -18.78 11.26
N VAL A 3 7.41 -18.98 11.41
CA VAL A 3 6.40 -18.22 10.64
C VAL A 3 6.50 -16.73 10.96
N ALA A 4 6.78 -16.38 12.21
CA ALA A 4 6.91 -14.98 12.63
C ALA A 4 8.08 -14.29 11.91
N SER A 5 9.23 -14.96 11.83
CA SER A 5 10.39 -14.40 11.10
C SER A 5 10.10 -14.20 9.62
N ILE A 6 9.41 -15.16 9.01
CA ILE A 6 9.02 -15.04 7.57
C ILE A 6 8.06 -13.87 7.40
N GLY A 7 7.07 -13.75 8.25
CA GLY A 7 6.09 -12.65 8.18
C GLY A 7 6.74 -11.28 8.38
N LEU A 8 7.61 -11.15 9.37
CA LEU A 8 8.33 -9.90 9.63
C LEU A 8 9.21 -9.51 8.43
N THR A 9 9.99 -10.46 7.94
CA THR A 9 10.88 -10.20 6.79
C THR A 9 10.08 -9.83 5.55
N GLY A 10 9.03 -10.60 5.23
CA GLY A 10 8.19 -10.34 4.07
C GLY A 10 7.48 -9.00 4.14
N GLY A 11 6.89 -8.67 5.29
CA GLY A 11 6.22 -7.39 5.49
C GLY A 11 7.17 -6.21 5.36
N MET A 12 8.35 -6.30 5.97
CA MET A 12 9.36 -5.25 5.87
C MET A 12 9.87 -5.07 4.46
N LEU A 13 10.09 -6.17 3.73
CA LEU A 13 10.51 -6.10 2.33
C LEU A 13 9.45 -5.42 1.46
N LEU A 14 8.17 -5.73 1.67
CA LEU A 14 7.09 -5.08 0.93
C LEU A 14 7.07 -3.57 1.19
N ILE A 15 7.23 -3.15 2.43
CA ILE A 15 7.26 -1.73 2.77
C ILE A 15 8.45 -1.04 2.10
N VAL A 16 9.63 -1.65 2.16
CA VAL A 16 10.84 -1.08 1.54
C VAL A 16 10.68 -0.99 0.01
N LEU A 17 10.15 -2.03 -0.62
CA LEU A 17 9.91 -2.02 -2.07
C LEU A 17 8.89 -0.95 -2.46
N GLY A 18 7.80 -0.83 -1.70
CA GLY A 18 6.80 0.21 -1.93
C GLY A 18 7.39 1.60 -1.78
N LEU A 19 8.20 1.81 -0.76
CA LEU A 19 8.86 3.08 -0.53
C LEU A 19 9.84 3.43 -1.66
N TYR A 20 10.60 2.43 -2.13
CA TYR A 20 11.49 2.61 -3.27
C TYR A 20 10.71 3.02 -4.53
N CYS A 21 9.62 2.34 -4.83
CA CYS A 21 8.78 2.69 -5.97
C CYS A 21 8.20 4.10 -5.82
N LEU A 22 7.73 4.45 -4.63
CA LEU A 22 7.19 5.77 -4.36
C LEU A 22 8.22 6.88 -4.60
N ALA A 23 9.47 6.62 -4.22
CA ALA A 23 10.55 7.59 -4.34
C ALA A 23 11.08 7.72 -5.78
N THR A 24 11.01 6.67 -6.59
CA THR A 24 11.69 6.62 -7.89
C THR A 24 10.76 6.76 -9.09
N LYS A 25 9.45 6.49 -8.93
CA LYS A 25 8.51 6.53 -10.05
C LYS A 25 7.75 7.85 -10.09
N ARG A 26 7.42 8.29 -11.31
CA ARG A 26 6.70 9.54 -11.56
C ARG A 26 5.29 9.30 -12.11
N ASN A 27 4.99 8.07 -12.50
CA ASN A 27 3.68 7.69 -13.04
C ASN A 27 2.68 7.60 -11.89
N MET A 28 1.56 8.32 -11.98
CA MET A 28 0.55 8.37 -10.93
C MET A 28 0.01 6.99 -10.56
N ILE A 29 -0.23 6.14 -11.55
CA ILE A 29 -0.73 4.78 -11.31
C ILE A 29 0.29 3.96 -10.53
N ARG A 30 1.57 4.10 -10.88
CA ARG A 30 2.65 3.41 -10.15
C ARG A 30 2.79 3.92 -8.72
N LEU A 31 2.58 5.20 -8.49
CA LEU A 31 2.59 5.75 -7.13
C LEU A 31 1.46 5.19 -6.28
N VAL A 32 0.25 5.05 -6.86
CA VAL A 32 -0.88 4.42 -6.17
C VAL A 32 -0.58 2.95 -5.86
N LEU A 33 -0.01 2.22 -6.83
CA LEU A 33 0.40 0.83 -6.62
C LEU A 33 1.48 0.71 -5.55
N ALA A 34 2.44 1.63 -5.52
CA ALA A 34 3.49 1.65 -4.50
C ALA A 34 2.90 1.84 -3.09
N ALA A 35 1.97 2.76 -2.95
CA ALA A 35 1.28 2.98 -1.68
C ALA A 35 0.50 1.73 -1.26
N GLU A 36 -0.14 1.05 -2.20
CA GLU A 36 -0.86 -0.19 -1.92
C GLU A 36 0.07 -1.31 -1.48
N ILE A 37 1.23 -1.44 -2.11
CA ILE A 37 2.25 -2.42 -1.71
C ILE A 37 2.72 -2.16 -0.28
N MET A 38 2.95 -0.90 0.08
CA MET A 38 3.32 -0.53 1.45
C MET A 38 2.22 -0.89 2.45
N THR A 39 0.98 -0.62 2.11
CA THR A 39 -0.18 -0.96 2.94
C THR A 39 -0.28 -2.46 3.13
N ASN A 40 -0.09 -3.24 2.06
CA ASN A 40 -0.08 -4.69 2.14
C ASN A 40 1.04 -5.20 3.03
N GLY A 41 2.22 -4.59 2.98
CA GLY A 41 3.32 -4.91 3.87
C GLY A 41 2.96 -4.68 5.33
N ALA A 42 2.32 -3.55 5.63
CA ALA A 42 1.86 -3.24 6.98
C ALA A 42 0.80 -4.25 7.47
N ILE A 43 -0.10 -4.68 6.59
CA ILE A 43 -1.11 -5.68 6.91
C ILE A 43 -0.45 -7.03 7.20
N VAL A 44 0.55 -7.42 6.44
CA VAL A 44 1.32 -8.66 6.69
C VAL A 44 1.97 -8.61 8.07
N LEU A 45 2.58 -7.49 8.44
CA LEU A 45 3.16 -7.32 9.77
C LEU A 45 2.10 -7.42 10.85
N LEU A 46 0.95 -6.79 10.65
CA LEU A 46 -0.14 -6.80 11.61
C LEU A 46 -0.66 -8.22 11.86
N VAL A 47 -0.88 -8.98 10.77
CA VAL A 47 -1.32 -10.38 10.86
C VAL A 47 -0.26 -11.25 11.52
N THR A 48 1.02 -10.98 11.23
CA THR A 48 2.13 -11.71 11.89
C THR A 48 2.10 -11.50 13.40
N PHE A 49 1.85 -10.27 13.85
CA PHE A 49 1.74 -9.99 15.29
C PHE A 49 0.45 -10.56 15.91
N ALA A 50 -0.57 -10.83 15.10
CA ALA A 50 -1.79 -11.48 15.62
C ALA A 50 -1.55 -12.92 16.04
N ALA A 51 -0.59 -13.60 15.41
CA ALA A 51 -0.28 -14.98 15.71
C ALA A 51 0.54 -15.10 17.00
N THR A 52 0.10 -15.95 17.91
CA THR A 52 0.83 -16.22 19.16
C THR A 52 1.67 -17.49 19.02
N PRO A 53 2.71 -17.67 19.89
CA PRO A 53 3.53 -18.88 19.86
C PRO A 53 2.73 -20.18 20.08
N LEU A 54 1.55 -20.10 20.69
CA LEU A 54 0.69 -21.25 20.94
C LEU A 54 -0.23 -21.60 19.77
N GLY A 55 -0.06 -20.93 18.62
CA GLY A 55 -0.90 -21.13 17.45
C GLY A 55 -2.27 -20.49 17.55
N MET A 56 -2.51 -19.71 18.58
CA MET A 56 -3.75 -18.93 18.72
C MET A 56 -3.62 -17.63 17.95
N VAL A 57 -4.74 -17.10 17.48
CA VAL A 57 -4.77 -15.85 16.72
C VAL A 57 -5.62 -14.85 17.49
N ASN A 58 -5.10 -13.63 17.65
CA ASN A 58 -5.84 -12.56 18.33
C ASN A 58 -6.91 -12.02 17.37
N PRO A 59 -8.21 -12.26 17.67
CA PRO A 59 -9.27 -11.85 16.76
C PRO A 59 -9.40 -10.33 16.58
N ALA A 60 -9.03 -9.56 17.59
CA ALA A 60 -9.09 -8.09 17.49
C ALA A 60 -8.10 -7.58 16.44
N ILE A 61 -6.89 -8.12 16.42
CA ILE A 61 -5.86 -7.71 15.44
C ILE A 61 -6.27 -8.16 14.04
N VAL A 62 -6.85 -9.35 13.91
CA VAL A 62 -7.35 -9.84 12.61
C VAL A 62 -8.48 -8.95 12.11
N ALA A 63 -9.38 -8.51 12.98
CA ALA A 63 -10.46 -7.60 12.61
C ALA A 63 -9.91 -6.26 12.08
N ILE A 64 -8.89 -5.72 12.75
CA ILE A 64 -8.22 -4.50 12.30
C ILE A 64 -7.57 -4.72 10.93
N ALA A 65 -6.93 -5.86 10.71
CA ALA A 65 -6.32 -6.20 9.43
C ALA A 65 -7.36 -6.26 8.30
N ILE A 66 -8.52 -6.86 8.56
CA ILE A 66 -9.62 -6.93 7.58
C ILE A 66 -10.14 -5.54 7.26
N LEU A 67 -10.31 -4.68 8.28
CA LEU A 67 -10.69 -3.29 8.06
C LEU A 67 -9.64 -2.55 7.22
N ALA A 68 -8.37 -2.77 7.49
CA ALA A 68 -7.28 -2.16 6.75
C ALA A 68 -7.30 -2.56 5.27
N ILE A 69 -7.61 -3.83 4.97
CA ILE A 69 -7.76 -4.31 3.60
C ILE A 69 -8.89 -3.56 2.89
N GLY A 70 -10.03 -3.45 3.54
CA GLY A 70 -11.20 -2.75 2.97
C GLY A 70 -10.94 -1.26 2.73
N ILE A 71 -10.39 -0.59 3.72
CA ILE A 71 -10.07 0.84 3.65
C ILE A 71 -8.99 1.09 2.59
N GLY A 72 -7.94 0.27 2.57
CA GLY A 72 -6.86 0.38 1.58
C GLY A 72 -7.37 0.22 0.16
N GLY A 73 -8.25 -0.75 -0.07
CA GLY A 73 -8.88 -0.95 -1.38
C GLY A 73 -9.70 0.25 -1.82
N CYS A 74 -10.48 0.85 -0.92
CA CYS A 74 -11.25 2.05 -1.22
C CYS A 74 -10.36 3.24 -1.54
N VAL A 75 -9.30 3.45 -0.76
CA VAL A 75 -8.34 4.53 -0.99
C VAL A 75 -7.63 4.34 -2.32
N ALA A 76 -7.23 3.12 -2.65
CA ALA A 76 -6.60 2.80 -3.92
C ALA A 76 -7.54 3.07 -5.10
N ALA A 77 -8.82 2.69 -4.98
CA ALA A 77 -9.82 2.95 -6.02
C ALA A 77 -10.00 4.44 -6.25
N ILE A 78 -10.09 5.24 -5.20
CA ILE A 78 -10.18 6.70 -5.30
C ILE A 78 -8.91 7.28 -5.94
N GLY A 79 -7.74 6.79 -5.53
CA GLY A 79 -6.47 7.23 -6.10
C GLY A 79 -6.37 6.94 -7.60
N LEU A 80 -6.81 5.77 -8.03
CA LEU A 80 -6.84 5.41 -9.45
C LEU A 80 -7.84 6.27 -10.22
N ALA A 81 -9.00 6.57 -9.64
CA ALA A 81 -9.98 7.45 -10.26
C ALA A 81 -9.43 8.86 -10.45
N ILE A 82 -8.74 9.40 -9.44
CA ILE A 82 -8.09 10.70 -9.53
C ILE A 82 -7.01 10.69 -10.60
N ALA A 83 -6.20 9.63 -10.67
CA ALA A 83 -5.15 9.48 -11.68
C ALA A 83 -5.75 9.46 -13.09
N LEU A 84 -6.87 8.75 -13.27
CA LEU A 84 -7.56 8.69 -14.56
C LEU A 84 -8.10 10.06 -14.97
N GLN A 85 -8.72 10.79 -14.05
CA GLN A 85 -9.22 12.14 -14.32
C GLN A 85 -8.09 13.11 -14.65
N ALA A 86 -6.99 13.03 -13.91
CA ALA A 86 -5.82 13.86 -14.19
C ALA A 86 -5.24 13.54 -15.56
N PHE A 87 -5.17 12.27 -15.93
CA PHE A 87 -4.72 11.86 -17.26
C PHE A 87 -5.63 12.41 -18.36
N ARG A 88 -6.95 12.35 -18.17
CA ARG A 88 -7.90 12.88 -19.14
C ARG A 88 -7.76 14.38 -19.32
N HIS A 89 -7.42 15.10 -18.26
CA HIS A 89 -7.29 16.56 -18.29
C HIS A 89 -5.93 17.01 -18.82
N TYR A 90 -4.85 16.41 -18.33
CA TYR A 90 -3.48 16.81 -18.67
C TYR A 90 -2.84 15.96 -19.74
N LYS A 91 -3.44 14.82 -20.12
CA LYS A 91 -2.94 13.89 -21.12
C LYS A 91 -1.59 13.28 -20.74
N THR A 92 -1.26 13.24 -19.45
CA THR A 92 -0.02 12.66 -18.94
C THR A 92 -0.25 12.03 -17.58
N LEU A 93 0.49 10.97 -17.28
CA LEU A 93 0.54 10.35 -15.96
C LEU A 93 1.74 10.83 -15.14
N ASP A 94 2.64 11.62 -15.75
CA ASP A 94 3.82 12.12 -15.06
C ASP A 94 3.42 13.26 -14.11
N VAL A 95 3.64 13.06 -12.80
CA VAL A 95 3.27 14.03 -11.78
C VAL A 95 4.01 15.36 -11.93
N ARG A 96 5.17 15.35 -12.58
CA ARG A 96 5.93 16.58 -12.83
C ARG A 96 5.25 17.53 -13.83
N GLU A 97 4.40 16.99 -14.69
CA GLU A 97 3.70 17.77 -15.71
C GLU A 97 2.36 18.31 -15.21
N LEU A 98 1.93 17.96 -13.98
CA LEU A 98 0.69 18.41 -13.38
C LEU A 98 0.85 19.78 -12.71
N LYS A 99 1.38 20.75 -13.44
CA LYS A 99 1.67 22.10 -12.92
C LYS A 99 0.59 23.12 -13.19
N ARG A 100 -0.44 22.77 -13.96
CA ARG A 100 -1.47 23.73 -14.39
C ARG A 100 -2.30 24.31 -13.26
N LEU A 101 -2.40 23.61 -12.12
CA LEU A 101 -3.10 24.13 -10.96
C LEU A 101 -2.40 25.33 -10.32
N ARG A 102 -1.12 25.51 -10.61
CA ARG A 102 -0.32 26.59 -10.07
C ARG A 102 -0.42 27.85 -10.93
N TRP A 103 -0.74 27.70 -12.21
CA TRP A 103 -0.85 28.76 -13.20
C TRP A 103 -2.22 28.74 -13.84
#